data_a83d9d961497feb933045bb3b1d928b4
#
_entry.id   a83d9d961497feb933045bb3b1d928b4
#
_cell.length_a   1.000
_cell.length_b   1.000
_cell.length_c   1.000
_cell.angle_alpha   90.00
_cell.angle_beta   90.00
_cell.angle_gamma   90.00
#
_symmetry.space_group_name_H-M   'P 1'
#
loop_
_entity.id
_entity.type
_entity.pdbx_description
1 polymer ?
#
loop_
_entity_poly.entity_id
_entity_poly.type
_entity_poly.pdbx_seq_one_letter_code
_entity_poly.pdbx_strand_id
1 'polypeptide(L)'
;RKESSAASDVYKRQVIDRATDRITLMASEEGGTEIEEVAAKTPEKIFKETIDPVIGLSPFQARRIAFNINIPKESVNKAAKFLLSLYNVFVEKDCSIVEINPLVTTGDGDVLALDAKLNFDDNALFRHKDILELRDLEEEDPKEIQASKYDLSYIALDGDIGCMVNGAGLAMATMDTINHFGGNPANFLDVGGGATKEKVTEAFKIILGDDNVKGIFVNIFGGIMKCDVIAEGIVAAVKEVELTLPLVVRLEGTNVKRGKEILNESGLAIEPVATMAEGAQQIVKLVKEA
;
A
#
# COMPACT_ATOMS: atom_id res chain seq x y z
N ARG A 1 -12.98 -41.47 -12.17
CA ARG A 1 -12.71 -40.56 -11.04
C ARG A 1 -11.87 -41.32 -10.05
N LYS A 2 -10.55 -41.12 -10.02
CA LYS A 2 -9.68 -41.54 -8.92
C LYS A 2 -9.84 -40.46 -7.85
N GLU A 3 -10.26 -40.84 -6.66
CA GLU A 3 -10.26 -40.01 -5.49
C GLU A 3 -8.81 -39.56 -5.25
N SER A 4 -8.59 -38.24 -5.22
CA SER A 4 -7.34 -37.62 -4.86
C SER A 4 -7.10 -37.92 -3.38
N SER A 5 -6.09 -38.74 -3.08
CA SER A 5 -5.55 -38.84 -1.74
C SER A 5 -5.06 -37.47 -1.32
N ALA A 6 -5.38 -37.07 -0.08
CA ALA A 6 -5.19 -35.76 0.49
C ALA A 6 -3.89 -35.09 0.07
N ALA A 7 -3.99 -34.03 -0.72
CA ALA A 7 -2.92 -33.07 -0.90
C ALA A 7 -2.68 -32.39 0.46
N SER A 8 -1.44 -32.38 0.94
CA SER A 8 -1.08 -31.57 2.10
C SER A 8 -0.95 -30.13 1.61
N ASP A 9 -1.87 -29.27 2.03
CA ASP A 9 -1.83 -27.85 1.74
C ASP A 9 -0.77 -27.19 2.63
N VAL A 10 0.13 -26.42 2.02
CA VAL A 10 1.23 -25.77 2.75
C VAL A 10 1.28 -24.29 2.40
N TYR A 11 1.41 -23.44 3.41
CA TYR A 11 1.62 -21.99 3.24
C TYR A 11 3.10 -21.66 3.06
N LYS A 12 3.43 -20.73 2.17
CA LYS A 12 4.79 -20.20 1.95
C LYS A 12 4.78 -18.72 1.60
N ARG A 13 5.68 -17.95 2.24
CA ARG A 13 5.86 -16.52 1.98
C ARG A 13 7.35 -16.17 2.00
N GLN A 14 7.76 -15.30 1.07
CA GLN A 14 9.06 -14.64 1.10
C GLN A 14 8.84 -13.14 1.24
N VAL A 15 9.60 -12.51 2.12
CA VAL A 15 9.50 -11.09 2.45
C VAL A 15 10.87 -10.57 2.92
N ILE A 16 11.10 -9.27 2.75
CA ILE A 16 12.23 -8.59 3.40
C ILE A 16 11.85 -8.37 4.88
N ASP A 17 12.55 -9.06 5.77
CA ASP A 17 12.37 -8.87 7.22
C ASP A 17 13.11 -7.62 7.67
N ARG A 18 12.36 -6.61 8.11
CA ARG A 18 12.90 -5.31 8.56
C ARG A 18 13.73 -5.41 9.84
N ALA A 19 13.58 -6.47 10.63
CA ALA A 19 14.37 -6.65 11.85
C ALA A 19 15.80 -7.13 11.54
N THR A 20 15.97 -7.86 10.44
CA THR A 20 17.26 -8.45 10.03
C THR A 20 17.81 -7.80 8.76
N ASP A 21 17.04 -6.97 8.06
CA ASP A 21 17.34 -6.42 6.73
C ASP A 21 17.70 -7.49 5.70
N ARG A 22 17.04 -8.67 5.82
CA ARG A 22 17.31 -9.84 4.97
C ARG A 22 16.04 -10.44 4.43
N ILE A 23 16.17 -11.09 3.28
CA ILE A 23 15.08 -11.91 2.73
C ILE A 23 14.87 -13.09 3.68
N THR A 24 13.62 -13.28 4.11
CA THR A 24 13.23 -14.39 4.97
C THR A 24 12.17 -15.23 4.27
N LEU A 25 12.47 -16.52 4.13
CA LEU A 25 11.52 -17.53 3.68
C LEU A 25 10.75 -18.05 4.90
N MET A 26 9.45 -17.89 4.90
CA MET A 26 8.54 -18.45 5.90
C MET A 26 7.70 -19.56 5.28
N ALA A 27 7.46 -20.63 6.03
CA ALA A 27 6.61 -21.72 5.60
C ALA A 27 5.87 -22.34 6.79
N SER A 28 4.65 -22.82 6.55
CA SER A 28 3.84 -23.54 7.52
C SER A 28 3.13 -24.71 6.85
N GLU A 29 2.84 -25.75 7.61
CA GLU A 29 1.99 -26.87 7.16
C GLU A 29 0.51 -26.52 7.13
N GLU A 30 0.12 -25.37 7.68
CA GLU A 30 -1.26 -24.85 7.70
C GLU A 30 -1.51 -24.03 6.39
N GLY A 31 -1.75 -24.73 5.29
CA GLY A 31 -2.13 -24.11 4.02
C GLY A 31 -3.59 -23.73 3.96
N GLY A 32 -3.96 -22.80 3.07
CA GLY A 32 -5.34 -22.34 2.91
C GLY A 32 -5.86 -21.44 4.03
N THR A 33 -4.98 -20.99 4.95
CA THR A 33 -5.29 -20.03 6.03
C THR A 33 -4.38 -18.82 5.98
N GLU A 34 -4.81 -17.70 6.54
CA GLU A 34 -3.98 -16.51 6.66
C GLU A 34 -2.82 -16.72 7.64
N ILE A 35 -1.60 -16.37 7.23
CA ILE A 35 -0.40 -16.58 8.06
C ILE A 35 -0.45 -15.80 9.37
N GLU A 36 -1.11 -14.67 9.39
CA GLU A 36 -1.33 -13.82 10.56
C GLU A 36 -2.15 -14.56 11.61
N GLU A 37 -3.12 -15.36 11.18
CA GLU A 37 -3.92 -16.22 12.07
C GLU A 37 -3.07 -17.35 12.65
N VAL A 38 -2.24 -17.99 11.82
CA VAL A 38 -1.28 -19.02 12.27
C VAL A 38 -0.27 -18.41 13.24
N ALA A 39 0.26 -17.21 12.95
CA ALA A 39 1.20 -16.51 13.83
C ALA A 39 0.60 -16.16 15.19
N ALA A 40 -0.70 -15.83 15.24
CA ALA A 40 -1.40 -15.51 16.47
C ALA A 40 -1.75 -16.74 17.32
N LYS A 41 -2.13 -17.87 16.68
CA LYS A 41 -2.64 -19.07 17.37
C LYS A 41 -1.58 -20.13 17.62
N THR A 42 -0.70 -20.37 16.62
CA THR A 42 0.27 -21.47 16.59
C THR A 42 1.60 -21.04 15.96
N PRO A 43 2.30 -20.04 16.54
CA PRO A 43 3.53 -19.47 15.97
C PRO A 43 4.66 -20.51 15.79
N GLU A 44 4.65 -21.58 16.57
CA GLU A 44 5.59 -22.69 16.48
C GLU A 44 5.48 -23.50 15.19
N LYS A 45 4.36 -23.39 14.46
CA LYS A 45 4.16 -24.02 13.15
C LYS A 45 4.73 -23.21 11.98
N ILE A 46 5.24 -22.02 12.24
CA ILE A 46 5.89 -21.16 11.23
C ILE A 46 7.39 -21.35 11.28
N PHE A 47 7.92 -22.00 10.27
CA PHE A 47 9.35 -22.17 10.09
C PHE A 47 9.93 -21.02 9.26
N LYS A 48 11.04 -20.46 9.72
CA LYS A 48 11.71 -19.32 9.09
C LYS A 48 13.15 -19.65 8.71
N GLU A 49 13.54 -19.22 7.53
CA GLU A 49 14.92 -19.25 7.05
C GLU A 49 15.33 -17.84 6.63
N THR A 50 16.28 -17.28 7.36
CA THR A 50 16.90 -16.02 6.97
C THR A 50 17.98 -16.30 5.92
N ILE A 51 17.92 -15.59 4.80
CA ILE A 51 18.77 -15.84 3.65
C ILE A 51 19.91 -14.83 3.64
N ASP A 52 21.14 -15.32 3.53
CA ASP A 52 22.31 -14.45 3.37
C ASP A 52 22.28 -13.81 1.98
N PRO A 53 22.36 -12.47 1.84
CA PRO A 53 22.22 -11.80 0.55
C PRO A 53 23.38 -12.10 -0.43
N VAL A 54 24.52 -12.55 0.06
CA VAL A 54 25.68 -12.89 -0.78
C VAL A 54 25.60 -14.33 -1.30
N ILE A 55 25.17 -15.26 -0.44
CA ILE A 55 25.12 -16.70 -0.75
C ILE A 55 23.79 -17.05 -1.43
N GLY A 56 22.70 -16.37 -1.08
CA GLY A 56 21.35 -16.71 -1.49
C GLY A 56 20.78 -17.91 -0.74
N LEU A 57 19.59 -18.36 -1.16
CA LEU A 57 18.96 -19.56 -0.59
C LEU A 57 19.72 -20.82 -1.01
N SER A 58 20.29 -21.52 -0.04
CA SER A 58 21.03 -22.77 -0.32
C SER A 58 20.08 -23.96 -0.46
N PRO A 59 20.47 -24.99 -1.26
CA PRO A 59 19.68 -26.22 -1.37
C PRO A 59 19.48 -26.96 -0.04
N PHE A 60 20.39 -26.78 0.92
CA PHE A 60 20.24 -27.32 2.25
C PHE A 60 19.12 -26.66 3.02
N GLN A 61 19.05 -25.31 3.01
CA GLN A 61 17.98 -24.54 3.66
C GLN A 61 16.61 -24.88 3.05
N ALA A 62 16.53 -24.93 1.72
CA ALA A 62 15.30 -25.29 1.02
C ALA A 62 14.80 -26.70 1.41
N ARG A 63 15.69 -27.70 1.51
CA ARG A 63 15.31 -29.03 1.99
C ARG A 63 14.92 -29.05 3.45
N ARG A 64 15.62 -28.29 4.30
CA ARG A 64 15.29 -28.17 5.73
C ARG A 64 13.86 -27.65 5.91
N ILE A 65 13.48 -26.59 5.21
CA ILE A 65 12.10 -26.08 5.21
C ILE A 65 11.12 -27.15 4.75
N ALA A 66 11.39 -27.83 3.62
CA ALA A 66 10.51 -28.87 3.10
C ALA A 66 10.28 -30.02 4.10
N PHE A 67 11.30 -30.40 4.85
CA PHE A 67 11.16 -31.40 5.92
C PHE A 67 10.36 -30.87 7.12
N ASN A 68 10.62 -29.63 7.54
CA ASN A 68 9.96 -29.03 8.69
C ASN A 68 8.45 -28.87 8.51
N ILE A 69 7.99 -28.64 7.27
CA ILE A 69 6.56 -28.54 6.91
C ILE A 69 5.98 -29.88 6.43
N ASN A 70 6.59 -30.99 6.80
CA ASN A 70 6.13 -32.36 6.56
C ASN A 70 5.84 -32.71 5.09
N ILE A 71 6.58 -32.12 4.13
CA ILE A 71 6.51 -32.56 2.72
C ILE A 71 6.89 -34.04 2.64
N PRO A 72 6.11 -34.87 1.91
CA PRO A 72 6.43 -36.28 1.71
C PRO A 72 7.86 -36.46 1.21
N LYS A 73 8.59 -37.44 1.78
CA LYS A 73 10.03 -37.63 1.58
C LYS A 73 10.42 -37.73 0.10
N GLU A 74 9.59 -38.37 -0.70
CA GLU A 74 9.75 -38.51 -2.16
C GLU A 74 9.63 -37.15 -2.90
N SER A 75 8.89 -36.19 -2.33
CA SER A 75 8.65 -34.88 -2.93
C SER A 75 9.60 -33.80 -2.42
N VAL A 76 10.39 -34.03 -1.36
CA VAL A 76 11.27 -33.03 -0.73
C VAL A 76 12.24 -32.40 -1.75
N ASN A 77 12.82 -33.14 -2.65
CA ASN A 77 13.76 -32.58 -3.65
C ASN A 77 13.03 -31.69 -4.68
N LYS A 78 11.79 -32.04 -5.06
CA LYS A 78 10.96 -31.22 -5.95
C LYS A 78 10.54 -29.94 -5.23
N ALA A 79 10.11 -30.02 -3.96
CA ALA A 79 9.80 -28.88 -3.14
C ALA A 79 11.00 -27.95 -2.94
N ALA A 80 12.17 -28.51 -2.66
CA ALA A 80 13.40 -27.72 -2.54
C ALA A 80 13.76 -26.99 -3.84
N LYS A 81 13.62 -27.67 -5.00
CA LYS A 81 13.82 -27.03 -6.31
C LYS A 81 12.81 -25.90 -6.55
N PHE A 82 11.54 -26.13 -6.20
CA PHE A 82 10.50 -25.11 -6.29
C PHE A 82 10.84 -23.88 -5.45
N LEU A 83 11.25 -24.07 -4.18
CA LEU A 83 11.65 -22.97 -3.28
C LEU A 83 12.85 -22.18 -3.80
N LEU A 84 13.84 -22.86 -4.39
CA LEU A 84 15.00 -22.21 -5.02
C LEU A 84 14.56 -21.36 -6.22
N SER A 85 13.66 -21.88 -7.07
CA SER A 85 13.12 -21.14 -8.21
C SER A 85 12.30 -19.94 -7.75
N LEU A 86 11.50 -20.08 -6.69
CA LEU A 86 10.71 -19.00 -6.11
C LEU A 86 11.61 -17.88 -5.55
N TYR A 87 12.71 -18.25 -4.88
CA TYR A 87 13.71 -17.30 -4.42
C TYR A 87 14.36 -16.54 -5.60
N ASN A 88 14.68 -17.23 -6.69
CA ASN A 88 15.24 -16.57 -7.87
C ASN A 88 14.24 -15.56 -8.48
N VAL A 89 12.97 -15.92 -8.59
CA VAL A 89 11.91 -14.99 -9.04
C VAL A 89 11.85 -13.77 -8.10
N PHE A 90 11.88 -13.99 -6.78
CA PHE A 90 11.85 -12.91 -5.80
C PHE A 90 12.97 -11.89 -6.04
N VAL A 91 14.21 -12.38 -6.23
CA VAL A 91 15.39 -11.52 -6.41
C VAL A 91 15.45 -10.93 -7.82
N GLU A 92 15.25 -11.76 -8.87
CA GLU A 92 15.43 -11.32 -10.26
C GLU A 92 14.34 -10.38 -10.75
N LYS A 93 13.14 -10.43 -10.13
CA LYS A 93 11.98 -9.59 -10.48
C LYS A 93 11.73 -8.48 -9.48
N ASP A 94 12.64 -8.25 -8.53
CA ASP A 94 12.49 -7.25 -7.47
C ASP A 94 11.16 -7.34 -6.75
N CYS A 95 10.79 -8.55 -6.33
CA CYS A 95 9.56 -8.73 -5.57
C CYS A 95 9.73 -8.19 -4.14
N SER A 96 8.71 -7.53 -3.62
CA SER A 96 8.60 -7.17 -2.20
C SER A 96 7.97 -8.28 -1.37
N ILE A 97 7.04 -9.02 -1.97
CA ILE A 97 6.37 -10.19 -1.39
C ILE A 97 6.18 -11.24 -2.48
N VAL A 98 6.43 -12.50 -2.14
CA VAL A 98 5.98 -13.66 -2.92
C VAL A 98 5.33 -14.63 -1.96
N GLU A 99 4.09 -14.96 -2.20
CA GLU A 99 3.27 -15.85 -1.38
C GLU A 99 2.67 -16.96 -2.24
N ILE A 100 2.75 -18.19 -1.75
CA ILE A 100 2.11 -19.37 -2.35
C ILE A 100 1.19 -19.97 -1.29
N ASN A 101 -0.12 -19.95 -1.52
CA ASN A 101 -1.10 -20.41 -0.55
C ASN A 101 -2.37 -20.97 -1.21
N PRO A 102 -2.50 -22.32 -1.32
CA PRO A 102 -1.56 -23.31 -0.85
C PRO A 102 -0.53 -23.78 -1.91
N LEU A 103 0.58 -24.33 -1.43
CA LEU A 103 1.42 -25.22 -2.19
C LEU A 103 1.02 -26.66 -1.90
N VAL A 104 0.78 -27.47 -2.91
CA VAL A 104 0.27 -28.84 -2.73
C VAL A 104 1.24 -29.89 -3.31
N THR A 105 1.21 -31.08 -2.72
CA THR A 105 1.83 -32.26 -3.29
C THR A 105 0.77 -33.13 -3.94
N THR A 106 0.99 -33.50 -5.21
CA THR A 106 0.07 -34.36 -5.98
C THR A 106 0.28 -35.84 -5.66
N GLY A 107 -0.67 -36.69 -6.01
CA GLY A 107 -0.56 -38.15 -5.84
C GLY A 107 0.62 -38.80 -6.60
N ASP A 108 1.14 -38.12 -7.61
CA ASP A 108 2.34 -38.53 -8.38
C ASP A 108 3.65 -37.98 -7.79
N GLY A 109 3.56 -37.35 -6.61
CA GLY A 109 4.68 -36.75 -5.90
C GLY A 109 5.24 -35.47 -6.52
N ASP A 110 4.47 -34.80 -7.36
CA ASP A 110 4.80 -33.46 -7.86
C ASP A 110 4.41 -32.37 -6.86
N VAL A 111 5.04 -31.20 -7.01
CA VAL A 111 4.77 -30.03 -6.17
C VAL A 111 4.20 -28.94 -7.06
N LEU A 112 3.03 -28.42 -6.70
CA LEU A 112 2.26 -27.47 -7.48
C LEU A 112 1.82 -26.29 -6.62
N ALA A 113 2.02 -25.06 -7.10
CA ALA A 113 1.37 -23.89 -6.57
C ALA A 113 -0.08 -23.86 -7.09
N LEU A 114 -1.07 -23.82 -6.21
CA LEU A 114 -2.47 -23.64 -6.60
C LEU A 114 -2.80 -22.16 -6.76
N ASP A 115 -2.26 -21.33 -5.87
CA ASP A 115 -2.38 -19.89 -5.95
C ASP A 115 -1.04 -19.23 -5.62
N ALA A 116 -0.79 -18.09 -6.28
CA ALA A 116 0.44 -17.33 -6.14
C ALA A 116 0.14 -15.83 -6.15
N LYS A 117 0.57 -15.14 -5.09
CA LYS A 117 0.52 -13.68 -5.00
C LYS A 117 1.93 -13.13 -5.03
N LEU A 118 2.20 -12.28 -6.01
CA LEU A 118 3.49 -11.61 -6.17
C LEU A 118 3.28 -10.10 -6.16
N ASN A 119 4.00 -9.41 -5.28
CA ASN A 119 4.08 -7.96 -5.29
C ASN A 119 5.48 -7.57 -5.71
N PHE A 120 5.57 -6.68 -6.68
CA PHE A 120 6.81 -6.14 -7.21
C PHE A 120 7.13 -4.80 -6.55
N ASP A 121 8.42 -4.43 -6.53
CA ASP A 121 8.82 -3.09 -6.12
C ASP A 121 8.55 -2.10 -7.25
N ASP A 122 7.61 -1.18 -7.05
CA ASP A 122 7.25 -0.15 -8.04
C ASP A 122 8.45 0.69 -8.48
N ASN A 123 9.41 0.92 -7.57
CA ASN A 123 10.63 1.65 -7.88
C ASN A 123 11.57 0.88 -8.81
N ALA A 124 11.37 -0.42 -9.00
CA ALA A 124 12.16 -1.28 -9.88
C ALA A 124 11.48 -1.57 -11.23
N LEU A 125 10.19 -1.26 -11.38
CA LEU A 125 9.41 -1.60 -12.59
C LEU A 125 9.99 -0.99 -13.87
N PHE A 126 10.72 0.13 -13.80
CA PHE A 126 11.38 0.72 -14.96
C PHE A 126 12.34 -0.24 -15.67
N ARG A 127 12.89 -1.23 -14.96
CA ARG A 127 13.77 -2.28 -15.50
C ARG A 127 13.06 -3.60 -15.78
N HIS A 128 11.78 -3.73 -15.45
CA HIS A 128 10.92 -4.91 -15.64
C HIS A 128 9.73 -4.60 -16.54
N LYS A 129 10.01 -4.27 -17.79
CA LYS A 129 8.95 -3.94 -18.79
C LYS A 129 8.00 -5.10 -19.03
N ASP A 130 8.50 -6.34 -18.97
CA ASP A 130 7.71 -7.55 -19.07
C ASP A 130 6.67 -7.68 -17.95
N ILE A 131 6.97 -7.20 -16.75
CA ILE A 131 6.01 -7.16 -15.64
C ILE A 131 5.00 -6.03 -15.87
N LEU A 132 5.43 -4.86 -16.33
CA LEU A 132 4.52 -3.75 -16.66
C LEU A 132 3.50 -4.12 -17.75
N GLU A 133 3.89 -4.97 -18.72
CA GLU A 133 3.00 -5.44 -19.78
C GLU A 133 1.91 -6.41 -19.27
N LEU A 134 2.08 -6.98 -18.07
CA LEU A 134 1.09 -7.84 -17.41
C LEU A 134 0.03 -7.03 -16.64
N ARG A 135 0.19 -5.71 -16.52
CA ARG A 135 -0.75 -4.86 -15.81
C ARG A 135 -2.09 -4.87 -16.53
N ASP A 136 -3.14 -5.26 -15.82
CA ASP A 136 -4.52 -5.24 -16.30
C ASP A 136 -5.26 -4.05 -15.70
N LEU A 137 -5.45 -3.00 -16.50
CA LEU A 137 -6.13 -1.78 -16.07
C LEU A 137 -7.64 -1.98 -15.84
N GLU A 138 -8.24 -3.06 -16.35
CA GLU A 138 -9.67 -3.34 -16.13
C GLU A 138 -9.93 -3.89 -14.72
N GLU A 139 -8.89 -4.44 -14.06
CA GLU A 139 -8.96 -4.95 -12.68
C GLU A 139 -8.56 -3.90 -11.63
N GLU A 140 -8.04 -2.74 -12.05
CA GLU A 140 -7.63 -1.68 -11.15
C GLU A 140 -8.74 -0.65 -10.91
N ASP A 141 -8.70 0.02 -9.72
CA ASP A 141 -9.60 1.15 -9.45
C ASP A 141 -9.36 2.30 -10.45
N PRO A 142 -10.39 2.80 -11.14
CA PRO A 142 -10.23 3.88 -12.12
C PRO A 142 -9.60 5.16 -11.54
N LYS A 143 -9.81 5.45 -10.26
CA LYS A 143 -9.22 6.60 -9.57
C LYS A 143 -7.72 6.41 -9.33
N GLU A 144 -7.30 5.16 -8.99
CA GLU A 144 -5.89 4.81 -8.85
C GLU A 144 -5.16 4.89 -10.19
N ILE A 145 -5.79 4.43 -11.28
CA ILE A 145 -5.28 4.59 -12.65
C ILE A 145 -5.15 6.07 -13.01
N GLN A 146 -6.15 6.88 -12.69
CA GLN A 146 -6.09 8.33 -12.95
C GLN A 146 -4.97 8.98 -12.15
N ALA A 147 -4.84 8.67 -10.87
CA ALA A 147 -3.79 9.19 -9.99
C ALA A 147 -2.38 8.86 -10.51
N SER A 148 -2.18 7.64 -10.98
CA SER A 148 -0.88 7.19 -11.50
C SER A 148 -0.41 8.00 -12.73
N LYS A 149 -1.32 8.54 -13.55
CA LYS A 149 -0.97 9.39 -14.71
C LYS A 149 -0.34 10.72 -14.32
N TYR A 150 -0.62 11.19 -13.09
CA TYR A 150 -0.11 12.45 -12.54
C TYR A 150 0.94 12.22 -11.45
N ASP A 151 1.44 10.98 -11.31
CA ASP A 151 2.45 10.63 -10.31
C ASP A 151 1.95 10.97 -8.89
N LEU A 152 0.69 10.64 -8.63
CA LEU A 152 0.00 10.73 -7.34
C LEU A 152 -0.15 9.33 -6.76
N SER A 153 0.10 9.17 -5.47
CA SER A 153 -0.20 7.93 -4.76
C SER A 153 -1.61 8.01 -4.18
N TYR A 154 -2.54 7.21 -4.70
CA TYR A 154 -3.94 7.20 -4.29
C TYR A 154 -4.38 5.77 -3.93
N ILE A 155 -5.14 5.63 -2.87
CA ILE A 155 -5.85 4.40 -2.49
C ILE A 155 -7.25 4.78 -2.05
N ALA A 156 -8.28 4.17 -2.64
CA ALA A 156 -9.67 4.36 -2.25
C ALA A 156 -9.97 3.68 -0.91
N LEU A 157 -10.79 4.33 -0.07
CA LEU A 157 -11.30 3.81 1.20
C LEU A 157 -12.82 4.08 1.28
N ASP A 158 -13.49 3.46 2.26
CA ASP A 158 -14.95 3.51 2.39
C ASP A 158 -15.50 4.69 3.20
N GLY A 159 -14.73 5.77 3.38
CA GLY A 159 -15.13 6.92 4.19
C GLY A 159 -15.84 8.03 3.44
N ASP A 160 -16.00 9.19 4.13
CA ASP A 160 -16.68 10.37 3.62
C ASP A 160 -15.86 11.66 3.73
N ILE A 161 -14.61 11.57 4.22
CA ILE A 161 -13.68 12.70 4.32
C ILE A 161 -12.51 12.47 3.36
N GLY A 162 -12.46 13.26 2.29
CA GLY A 162 -11.35 13.27 1.35
C GLY A 162 -10.08 13.81 2.00
N CYS A 163 -8.95 13.14 1.78
CA CYS A 163 -7.64 13.49 2.33
C CYS A 163 -6.66 13.84 1.23
N MET A 164 -5.92 14.96 1.38
CA MET A 164 -4.81 15.33 0.52
C MET A 164 -3.61 15.75 1.37
N VAL A 165 -2.48 15.09 1.20
CA VAL A 165 -1.25 15.37 1.97
C VAL A 165 -0.01 15.34 1.08
N ASN A 166 1.13 15.76 1.62
CA ASN A 166 2.43 15.54 1.01
C ASN A 166 3.33 14.68 1.90
N GLY A 167 3.37 13.42 1.59
CA GLY A 167 4.16 12.40 2.30
C GLY A 167 3.32 11.32 2.95
N ALA A 168 3.65 10.06 2.66
CA ALA A 168 2.90 8.88 3.09
C ALA A 168 2.72 8.77 4.61
N GLY A 169 3.75 9.09 5.40
CA GLY A 169 3.67 9.10 6.87
C GLY A 169 2.68 10.15 7.39
N LEU A 170 2.64 11.33 6.74
CA LEU A 170 1.68 12.37 7.07
C LEU A 170 0.25 11.97 6.68
N ALA A 171 0.09 11.24 5.56
CA ALA A 171 -1.20 10.72 5.14
C ALA A 171 -1.76 9.74 6.18
N MET A 172 -0.98 8.76 6.60
CA MET A 172 -1.41 7.80 7.63
C MET A 172 -1.76 8.51 8.95
N ALA A 173 -0.90 9.42 9.42
CA ALA A 173 -1.16 10.18 10.65
C ALA A 173 -2.42 11.06 10.54
N THR A 174 -2.70 11.62 9.35
CA THR A 174 -3.90 12.41 9.10
C THR A 174 -5.16 11.55 9.16
N MET A 175 -5.15 10.39 8.52
CA MET A 175 -6.26 9.43 8.55
C MET A 175 -6.52 8.90 9.97
N ASP A 176 -5.46 8.53 10.70
CA ASP A 176 -5.57 8.09 12.08
C ASP A 176 -6.16 9.18 12.99
N THR A 177 -5.77 10.44 12.75
CA THR A 177 -6.31 11.58 13.51
C THR A 177 -7.79 11.83 13.19
N ILE A 178 -8.21 11.72 11.94
CA ILE A 178 -9.63 11.79 11.54
C ILE A 178 -10.43 10.68 12.23
N ASN A 179 -9.94 9.43 12.19
CA ASN A 179 -10.57 8.29 12.87
C ASN A 179 -10.67 8.52 14.39
N HIS A 180 -9.62 9.08 15.01
CA HIS A 180 -9.62 9.38 16.44
C HIS A 180 -10.75 10.36 16.84
N PHE A 181 -11.09 11.31 15.99
CA PHE A 181 -12.21 12.25 16.20
C PHE A 181 -13.56 11.72 15.70
N GLY A 182 -13.63 10.46 15.28
CA GLY A 182 -14.86 9.78 14.86
C GLY A 182 -15.35 10.18 13.47
N GLY A 183 -14.44 10.53 12.56
CA GLY A 183 -14.66 10.64 11.12
C GLY A 183 -14.13 9.41 10.38
N ASN A 184 -14.42 9.33 9.08
CA ASN A 184 -14.01 8.20 8.23
C ASN A 184 -13.27 8.72 6.99
N PRO A 185 -11.94 8.46 6.85
CA PRO A 185 -11.20 8.84 5.66
C PRO A 185 -11.73 8.11 4.41
N ALA A 186 -11.96 8.84 3.32
CA ALA A 186 -12.42 8.30 2.04
C ALA A 186 -11.27 7.82 1.14
N ASN A 187 -10.05 8.28 1.42
CA ASN A 187 -8.89 7.92 0.62
C ASN A 187 -7.58 8.19 1.35
N PHE A 188 -6.54 7.46 0.94
CA PHE A 188 -5.16 7.88 1.07
C PHE A 188 -4.80 8.66 -0.21
N LEU A 189 -4.21 9.86 -0.09
CA LEU A 189 -3.65 10.59 -1.24
C LEU A 189 -2.40 11.37 -0.84
N ASP A 190 -1.28 11.01 -1.45
CA ASP A 190 0.00 11.70 -1.31
C ASP A 190 0.36 12.39 -2.64
N VAL A 191 0.43 13.72 -2.62
CA VAL A 191 0.81 14.53 -3.79
C VAL A 191 2.34 14.62 -3.97
N GLY A 192 3.10 14.04 -3.03
CA GLY A 192 4.56 14.08 -3.05
C GLY A 192 5.18 15.44 -2.65
N GLY A 193 6.50 15.45 -2.52
CA GLY A 193 7.26 16.64 -2.11
C GLY A 193 7.43 17.71 -3.19
N GLY A 194 6.99 17.47 -4.42
CA GLY A 194 7.12 18.36 -5.58
C GLY A 194 5.79 18.71 -6.24
N ALA A 195 4.68 18.76 -5.47
CA ALA A 195 3.35 19.01 -6.02
C ALA A 195 3.28 20.34 -6.77
N THR A 196 2.90 20.26 -8.03
CA THR A 196 2.60 21.40 -8.88
C THR A 196 1.11 21.77 -8.77
N LYS A 197 0.72 22.95 -9.25
CA LYS A 197 -0.68 23.34 -9.38
C LYS A 197 -1.50 22.24 -10.09
N GLU A 198 -0.97 21.68 -11.16
CA GLU A 198 -1.61 20.63 -11.94
C GLU A 198 -1.87 19.38 -11.11
N LYS A 199 -0.87 18.86 -10.38
CA LYS A 199 -1.02 17.73 -9.47
C LYS A 199 -2.07 17.98 -8.40
N VAL A 200 -2.09 19.18 -7.80
CA VAL A 200 -3.09 19.56 -6.81
C VAL A 200 -4.50 19.60 -7.41
N THR A 201 -4.66 20.14 -8.61
CA THR A 201 -5.95 20.20 -9.32
C THR A 201 -6.47 18.79 -9.62
N GLU A 202 -5.63 17.91 -10.16
CA GLU A 202 -6.02 16.53 -10.46
C GLU A 202 -6.32 15.74 -9.17
N ALA A 203 -5.57 15.96 -8.10
CA ALA A 203 -5.88 15.40 -6.79
C ALA A 203 -7.29 15.78 -6.30
N PHE A 204 -7.68 17.04 -6.42
CA PHE A 204 -9.06 17.46 -6.12
C PHE A 204 -10.10 16.79 -7.02
N LYS A 205 -9.84 16.71 -8.34
CA LYS A 205 -10.75 16.03 -9.28
C LYS A 205 -10.96 14.56 -8.93
N ILE A 206 -9.88 13.87 -8.54
CA ILE A 206 -9.94 12.46 -8.12
C ILE A 206 -10.77 12.30 -6.85
N ILE A 207 -10.54 13.15 -5.83
CA ILE A 207 -11.30 13.12 -4.58
C ILE A 207 -12.79 13.42 -4.85
N LEU A 208 -13.09 14.45 -5.66
CA LEU A 208 -14.45 14.85 -6.01
C LEU A 208 -15.17 13.85 -6.93
N GLY A 209 -14.42 12.96 -7.60
CA GLY A 209 -14.98 11.83 -8.34
C GLY A 209 -15.52 10.71 -7.43
N ASP A 210 -15.47 10.88 -6.11
CA ASP A 210 -16.08 9.99 -5.15
C ASP A 210 -17.35 10.60 -4.57
N ASP A 211 -18.50 10.05 -4.95
CA ASP A 211 -19.83 10.53 -4.50
C ASP A 211 -20.04 10.41 -2.98
N ASN A 212 -19.23 9.61 -2.29
CA ASN A 212 -19.30 9.48 -0.83
C ASN A 212 -18.63 10.64 -0.10
N VAL A 213 -17.73 11.38 -0.75
CA VAL A 213 -16.98 12.47 -0.12
C VAL A 213 -17.88 13.65 0.17
N LYS A 214 -17.94 14.06 1.45
CA LYS A 214 -18.74 15.19 1.96
C LYS A 214 -17.92 16.37 2.44
N GLY A 215 -16.60 16.21 2.54
CA GLY A 215 -15.69 17.28 2.92
C GLY A 215 -14.24 16.85 2.68
N ILE A 216 -13.33 17.82 2.60
CA ILE A 216 -11.94 17.58 2.26
C ILE A 216 -11.02 18.18 3.32
N PHE A 217 -10.05 17.38 3.78
CA PHE A 217 -8.98 17.85 4.65
C PHE A 217 -7.64 17.81 3.90
N VAL A 218 -7.08 18.99 3.64
CA VAL A 218 -5.74 19.17 3.09
C VAL A 218 -4.76 19.42 4.22
N ASN A 219 -3.77 18.55 4.38
CA ASN A 219 -2.76 18.65 5.42
C ASN A 219 -1.35 18.60 4.81
N ILE A 220 -0.71 19.76 4.72
CA ILE A 220 0.56 19.93 4.02
C ILE A 220 1.66 20.38 4.97
N PHE A 221 2.81 19.73 4.88
CA PHE A 221 4.05 20.17 5.53
C PHE A 221 5.02 20.68 4.47
N GLY A 222 5.19 22.01 4.42
CA GLY A 222 6.09 22.70 3.52
C GLY A 222 7.56 22.56 3.92
N GLY A 223 8.25 21.61 3.28
CA GLY A 223 9.68 21.45 3.37
C GLY A 223 10.40 22.11 2.17
N ILE A 224 10.82 21.30 1.20
CA ILE A 224 11.37 21.76 -0.09
C ILE A 224 10.30 22.57 -0.85
N MET A 225 9.06 22.09 -0.81
CA MET A 225 7.90 22.80 -1.33
C MET A 225 7.42 23.84 -0.30
N LYS A 226 7.24 25.10 -0.77
CA LYS A 226 6.87 26.22 0.10
C LYS A 226 5.35 26.33 0.23
N CYS A 227 4.87 26.68 1.42
CA CYS A 227 3.43 26.79 1.71
C CYS A 227 2.69 27.85 0.89
N ASP A 228 3.36 28.93 0.51
CA ASP A 228 2.79 29.97 -0.36
C ASP A 228 2.47 29.43 -1.76
N VAL A 229 3.40 28.69 -2.36
CA VAL A 229 3.21 28.04 -3.68
C VAL A 229 2.07 27.04 -3.64
N ILE A 230 1.98 26.25 -2.56
CA ILE A 230 0.89 25.30 -2.39
C ILE A 230 -0.45 26.01 -2.22
N ALA A 231 -0.49 27.06 -1.41
CA ALA A 231 -1.71 27.83 -1.19
C ALA A 231 -2.24 28.41 -2.51
N GLU A 232 -1.35 28.96 -3.35
CA GLU A 232 -1.72 29.39 -4.70
C GLU A 232 -2.27 28.26 -5.56
N GLY A 233 -1.64 27.08 -5.50
CA GLY A 233 -2.09 25.87 -6.19
C GLY A 233 -3.48 25.42 -5.71
N ILE A 234 -3.72 25.38 -4.39
CA ILE A 234 -5.02 25.04 -3.80
C ILE A 234 -6.09 26.03 -4.24
N VAL A 235 -5.85 27.35 -4.10
CA VAL A 235 -6.80 28.39 -4.50
C VAL A 235 -7.15 28.27 -5.98
N ALA A 236 -6.16 28.05 -6.84
CA ALA A 236 -6.39 27.90 -8.26
C ALA A 236 -7.16 26.60 -8.59
N ALA A 237 -6.83 25.50 -7.93
CA ALA A 237 -7.50 24.22 -8.11
C ALA A 237 -8.97 24.29 -7.65
N VAL A 238 -9.23 24.83 -6.45
CA VAL A 238 -10.59 25.01 -5.90
C VAL A 238 -11.47 25.85 -6.82
N LYS A 239 -10.92 26.90 -7.44
CA LYS A 239 -11.64 27.71 -8.45
C LYS A 239 -11.92 26.91 -9.73
N GLU A 240 -10.97 26.13 -10.20
CA GLU A 240 -11.08 25.37 -11.44
C GLU A 240 -12.11 24.24 -11.33
N VAL A 241 -12.18 23.57 -10.16
CA VAL A 241 -13.14 22.49 -9.91
C VAL A 241 -14.49 22.98 -9.35
N GLU A 242 -14.64 24.28 -9.15
CA GLU A 242 -15.86 24.90 -8.56
C GLU A 242 -16.30 24.21 -7.25
N LEU A 243 -15.32 23.98 -6.34
CA LEU A 243 -15.53 23.20 -5.12
C LEU A 243 -16.65 23.79 -4.25
N THR A 244 -17.65 22.96 -3.94
CA THR A 244 -18.78 23.31 -3.07
C THR A 244 -18.73 22.61 -1.70
N LEU A 245 -17.90 21.58 -1.57
CA LEU A 245 -17.75 20.85 -0.31
C LEU A 245 -16.91 21.63 0.71
N PRO A 246 -17.15 21.43 2.02
CA PRO A 246 -16.30 21.98 3.08
C PRO A 246 -14.83 21.61 2.86
N LEU A 247 -13.94 22.61 2.93
CA LEU A 247 -12.51 22.45 2.76
C LEU A 247 -11.76 23.02 3.95
N VAL A 248 -11.11 22.15 4.70
CA VAL A 248 -10.22 22.51 5.80
C VAL A 248 -8.77 22.35 5.33
N VAL A 249 -7.93 23.35 5.58
CA VAL A 249 -6.53 23.36 5.13
C VAL A 249 -5.59 23.65 6.29
N ARG A 250 -4.69 22.73 6.57
CA ARG A 250 -3.55 22.93 7.46
C ARG A 250 -2.27 23.06 6.65
N LEU A 251 -1.59 24.18 6.82
CA LEU A 251 -0.25 24.42 6.29
C LEU A 251 0.74 24.58 7.44
N GLU A 252 1.89 23.94 7.34
CA GLU A 252 3.00 24.04 8.28
C GLU A 252 4.33 24.09 7.53
N GLY A 253 5.36 24.73 8.07
CA GLY A 253 6.72 24.78 7.49
C GLY A 253 7.06 26.09 6.78
N THR A 254 7.84 26.01 5.69
CA THR A 254 8.40 27.17 5.00
C THR A 254 7.31 28.07 4.39
N ASN A 255 7.36 29.35 4.67
CA ASN A 255 6.41 30.40 4.19
C ASN A 255 4.96 30.18 4.65
N VAL A 256 4.74 29.50 5.79
CA VAL A 256 3.38 29.18 6.29
C VAL A 256 2.52 30.44 6.49
N LYS A 257 3.10 31.54 7.00
CA LYS A 257 2.35 32.82 7.19
C LYS A 257 1.78 33.33 5.88
N ARG A 258 2.61 33.41 4.83
CA ARG A 258 2.18 33.84 3.51
C ARG A 258 1.17 32.88 2.90
N GLY A 259 1.36 31.58 3.06
CA GLY A 259 0.38 30.58 2.60
C GLY A 259 -1.01 30.79 3.24
N LYS A 260 -1.09 31.00 4.54
CA LYS A 260 -2.34 31.29 5.26
C LYS A 260 -2.98 32.61 4.81
N GLU A 261 -2.20 33.66 4.55
CA GLU A 261 -2.69 34.92 3.99
C GLU A 261 -3.37 34.68 2.64
N ILE A 262 -2.69 33.95 1.72
CA ILE A 262 -3.25 33.62 0.39
C ILE A 262 -4.58 32.89 0.49
N LEU A 263 -4.69 31.89 1.39
CA LEU A 263 -5.93 31.16 1.60
C LEU A 263 -7.05 32.10 2.11
N ASN A 264 -6.76 32.94 3.11
CA ASN A 264 -7.73 33.89 3.68
C ASN A 264 -8.17 34.97 2.68
N GLU A 265 -7.25 35.49 1.86
CA GLU A 265 -7.50 36.54 0.87
C GLU A 265 -8.20 36.00 -0.40
N SER A 266 -8.29 34.68 -0.58
CA SER A 266 -8.84 34.04 -1.78
C SER A 266 -10.32 34.31 -2.02
N GLY A 267 -11.09 34.65 -0.96
CA GLY A 267 -12.54 34.79 -1.00
C GLY A 267 -13.31 33.47 -1.16
N LEU A 268 -12.62 32.33 -1.04
CA LEU A 268 -13.21 31.00 -1.12
C LEU A 268 -13.58 30.48 0.27
N ALA A 269 -14.52 29.53 0.32
CA ALA A 269 -14.92 28.86 1.57
C ALA A 269 -13.83 27.83 2.00
N ILE A 270 -12.65 28.33 2.34
CA ILE A 270 -11.52 27.54 2.83
C ILE A 270 -11.33 27.88 4.31
N GLU A 271 -11.23 26.88 5.17
CA GLU A 271 -10.98 27.04 6.59
C GLU A 271 -9.52 26.72 6.94
N PRO A 272 -8.62 27.71 7.10
CA PRO A 272 -7.26 27.49 7.51
C PRO A 272 -7.17 27.18 9.01
N VAL A 273 -6.48 26.12 9.37
CA VAL A 273 -6.28 25.68 10.77
C VAL A 273 -4.81 25.67 11.16
N ALA A 274 -4.53 25.65 12.48
CA ALA A 274 -3.16 25.71 12.98
C ALA A 274 -2.55 24.32 13.15
N THR A 275 -3.30 23.34 13.61
CA THR A 275 -2.81 22.01 13.93
C THR A 275 -3.58 20.92 13.18
N MET A 276 -2.95 19.76 13.06
CA MET A 276 -3.58 18.57 12.43
C MET A 276 -4.80 18.11 13.23
N ALA A 277 -4.73 18.14 14.57
CA ALA A 277 -5.85 17.78 15.43
C ALA A 277 -7.05 18.73 15.26
N GLU A 278 -6.80 20.06 15.22
CA GLU A 278 -7.82 21.06 14.95
C GLU A 278 -8.46 20.83 13.57
N GLY A 279 -7.64 20.57 12.55
CA GLY A 279 -8.15 20.31 11.20
C GLY A 279 -9.01 19.06 11.11
N ALA A 280 -8.58 17.97 11.72
CA ALA A 280 -9.38 16.74 11.76
C ALA A 280 -10.69 16.92 12.54
N GLN A 281 -10.66 17.61 13.69
CA GLN A 281 -11.86 17.94 14.46
C GLN A 281 -12.84 18.79 13.65
N GLN A 282 -12.33 19.82 12.96
CA GLN A 282 -13.16 20.75 12.20
C GLN A 282 -13.81 20.07 11.00
N ILE A 283 -13.05 19.29 10.21
CA ILE A 283 -13.65 18.61 9.05
C ILE A 283 -14.66 17.55 9.46
N VAL A 284 -14.41 16.79 10.55
CA VAL A 284 -15.38 15.83 11.08
C VAL A 284 -16.68 16.52 11.52
N LYS A 285 -16.58 17.70 12.14
CA LYS A 285 -17.74 18.49 12.53
C LYS A 285 -18.53 18.94 11.29
N LEU A 286 -17.88 19.54 10.31
CA LEU A 286 -18.53 20.06 9.11
C LEU A 286 -19.23 18.95 8.32
N VAL A 287 -18.61 17.78 8.18
CA VAL A 287 -19.22 16.62 7.48
C VAL A 287 -20.42 16.05 8.23
N LYS A 288 -20.46 16.12 9.57
CA LYS A 288 -21.62 15.69 10.36
C LYS A 288 -22.79 16.68 10.35
N GLU A 289 -22.51 17.94 10.04
CA GLU A 289 -23.52 19.03 9.99
C GLU A 289 -24.10 19.20 8.57
N ALA A 290 -23.46 18.64 7.53
CA ALA A 290 -23.88 18.66 6.13
C ALA A 290 -24.86 17.53 5.79
#